data_e3496add2fbf9411947cebdaddc752f1
#
_entry.id   e3496add2fbf9411947cebdaddc752f1
#
_cell.length_a   1.000
_cell.length_b   1.000
_cell.length_c   1.000
_cell.angle_alpha   90.00
_cell.angle_beta   90.00
_cell.angle_gamma   90.00
#
_symmetry.space_group_name_H-M   'P 1'
#
loop_
_entity.id
_entity.type
_entity.pdbx_description
1 polymer ?
#
loop_
_entity_poly.entity_id
_entity_poly.type
_entity_poly.pdbx_seq_one_letter_code
_entity_poly.pdbx_strand_id
1 'polypeptide(L)'
;MKKSLVAILVGLIIGGIGFGGYLAWLGSQPKPKNEQTEAPVTAPELLSWRDPNGFSFQYPEGLTVNKHDEDQQNYAHIEFTHRDHPGNVIIWGKDTTAADTTAWVKTEKRFSSASTLDTTFANFPGKKVLIADPKQIIVGTVDDGIVWTVEGLLTDSDFWTGVHTTIADSFKFIPVGSDGEDSAAGAQEVISADEEEVLE
;
A
#
# COMPACT_ATOMS: atom_id res chain seq x y z
N MET A 1 23.72 -66.35 -35.12
CA MET A 1 24.73 -65.33 -34.76
C MET A 1 24.68 -64.05 -35.58
N LYS A 2 24.23 -63.98 -36.84
CA LYS A 2 24.18 -62.71 -37.63
C LYS A 2 23.12 -61.74 -37.22
N LYS A 3 21.97 -62.16 -36.65
CA LYS A 3 20.84 -61.26 -36.22
C LYS A 3 21.14 -60.46 -34.95
N SER A 4 21.95 -61.02 -34.03
CA SER A 4 22.34 -60.32 -32.79
C SER A 4 23.33 -59.16 -33.03
N LEU A 5 24.21 -59.32 -34.02
CA LEU A 5 25.22 -58.30 -34.32
C LEU A 5 24.61 -57.04 -34.96
N VAL A 6 23.55 -57.20 -35.78
CA VAL A 6 22.84 -56.12 -36.41
C VAL A 6 22.06 -55.30 -35.35
N ALA A 7 21.46 -55.96 -34.34
CA ALA A 7 20.74 -55.29 -33.28
C ALA A 7 21.67 -54.43 -32.41
N ILE A 8 22.88 -54.87 -32.11
CA ILE A 8 23.86 -54.09 -31.33
C ILE A 8 24.33 -52.86 -32.12
N LEU A 9 24.55 -53.02 -33.45
CA LEU A 9 25.03 -51.94 -34.30
C LEU A 9 23.97 -50.83 -34.48
N VAL A 10 22.70 -51.21 -34.59
CA VAL A 10 21.56 -50.24 -34.65
C VAL A 10 21.40 -49.53 -33.31
N GLY A 11 21.55 -50.23 -32.18
CA GLY A 11 21.47 -49.61 -30.84
C GLY A 11 22.55 -48.55 -30.60
N LEU A 12 23.78 -48.79 -31.07
CA LEU A 12 24.90 -47.84 -30.96
C LEU A 12 24.69 -46.58 -31.81
N ILE A 13 24.09 -46.69 -33.00
CA ILE A 13 23.82 -45.55 -33.88
C ILE A 13 22.73 -44.69 -33.28
N ILE A 14 21.65 -45.26 -32.74
CA ILE A 14 20.56 -44.51 -32.13
C ILE A 14 21.03 -43.82 -30.83
N GLY A 15 21.84 -44.49 -30.02
CA GLY A 15 22.41 -43.90 -28.79
C GLY A 15 23.37 -42.74 -29.08
N GLY A 16 24.19 -42.87 -30.16
CA GLY A 16 25.12 -41.80 -30.55
C GLY A 16 24.43 -40.53 -31.05
N ILE A 17 23.34 -40.66 -31.81
CA ILE A 17 22.58 -39.50 -32.31
C ILE A 17 21.85 -38.81 -31.15
N GLY A 18 21.29 -39.57 -30.20
CA GLY A 18 20.59 -38.99 -29.02
C GLY A 18 21.57 -38.22 -28.13
N PHE A 19 22.77 -38.76 -27.88
CA PHE A 19 23.74 -38.10 -27.02
C PHE A 19 24.36 -36.85 -27.67
N GLY A 20 24.68 -36.91 -28.98
CA GLY A 20 25.15 -35.72 -29.72
C GLY A 20 24.13 -34.61 -29.80
N GLY A 21 22.85 -34.93 -30.00
CA GLY A 21 21.74 -33.96 -29.97
C GLY A 21 21.55 -33.30 -28.60
N TYR A 22 21.68 -34.06 -27.52
CA TYR A 22 21.59 -33.56 -26.16
C TYR A 22 22.70 -32.55 -25.80
N LEU A 23 23.96 -32.88 -26.19
CA LEU A 23 25.08 -31.96 -25.96
C LEU A 23 24.98 -30.69 -26.82
N ALA A 24 24.50 -30.79 -28.06
CA ALA A 24 24.24 -29.62 -28.89
C ALA A 24 23.11 -28.73 -28.32
N TRP A 25 22.07 -29.34 -27.73
CA TRP A 25 20.98 -28.61 -27.07
C TRP A 25 21.46 -27.91 -25.80
N LEU A 26 22.31 -28.51 -24.98
CA LEU A 26 22.94 -27.88 -23.81
C LEU A 26 23.81 -26.67 -24.19
N GLY A 27 24.50 -26.72 -25.34
CA GLY A 27 25.33 -25.61 -25.84
C GLY A 27 24.53 -24.47 -26.46
N SER A 28 23.27 -24.70 -26.84
CA SER A 28 22.38 -23.70 -27.44
C SER A 28 21.43 -23.02 -26.45
N GLN A 29 21.52 -23.31 -25.16
CA GLN A 29 20.79 -22.56 -24.16
C GLN A 29 21.27 -21.09 -24.20
N PRO A 30 20.38 -20.12 -24.37
CA PRO A 30 20.78 -18.71 -24.28
C PRO A 30 21.45 -18.51 -22.92
N LYS A 31 22.67 -18.00 -22.92
CA LYS A 31 23.33 -17.58 -21.68
C LYS A 31 22.35 -16.72 -20.91
N PRO A 32 22.18 -16.96 -19.60
CA PRO A 32 21.36 -16.09 -18.80
C PRO A 32 21.81 -14.64 -19.07
N LYS A 33 20.90 -13.83 -19.61
CA LYS A 33 21.09 -12.41 -19.78
C LYS A 33 21.53 -11.91 -18.41
N ASN A 34 22.68 -11.30 -18.31
CA ASN A 34 23.11 -10.68 -17.05
C ASN A 34 21.91 -9.94 -16.49
N GLU A 35 21.33 -10.45 -15.43
CA GLU A 35 20.45 -9.64 -14.60
C GLU A 35 21.32 -8.46 -14.20
N GLN A 36 21.06 -7.33 -14.85
CA GLN A 36 21.48 -6.06 -14.28
C GLN A 36 20.97 -6.13 -12.84
N THR A 37 21.89 -6.19 -11.90
CA THR A 37 21.60 -6.00 -10.50
C THR A 37 20.91 -4.63 -10.45
N GLU A 38 19.57 -4.62 -10.48
CA GLU A 38 18.82 -3.43 -10.14
C GLU A 38 19.36 -3.01 -8.79
N ALA A 39 19.85 -1.78 -8.71
CA ALA A 39 20.26 -1.20 -7.46
C ALA A 39 19.14 -1.46 -6.45
N PRO A 40 19.43 -1.86 -5.20
CA PRO A 40 18.40 -2.14 -4.23
C PRO A 40 17.45 -0.95 -4.22
N VAL A 41 16.19 -1.19 -4.61
CA VAL A 41 15.13 -0.18 -4.50
C VAL A 41 15.02 0.07 -3.01
N THR A 42 15.61 1.14 -2.54
CA THR A 42 15.48 1.56 -1.15
C THR A 42 13.99 1.78 -0.91
N ALA A 43 13.41 1.05 0.04
CA ALA A 43 12.03 1.28 0.42
C ALA A 43 11.87 2.77 0.76
N PRO A 44 10.75 3.41 0.35
CA PRO A 44 10.54 4.83 0.65
C PRO A 44 10.60 5.04 2.16
N GLU A 45 11.21 6.14 2.57
CA GLU A 45 11.23 6.56 3.96
C GLU A 45 9.80 6.79 4.45
N LEU A 46 9.50 6.37 5.68
CA LEU A 46 8.18 6.52 6.27
C LEU A 46 8.18 7.70 7.25
N LEU A 47 7.27 8.62 7.02
CA LEU A 47 6.96 9.71 7.93
C LEU A 47 5.85 9.29 8.90
N SER A 48 5.83 9.87 10.10
CA SER A 48 4.82 9.60 11.12
C SER A 48 3.88 10.78 11.27
N TRP A 49 2.58 10.52 11.28
CA TRP A 49 1.53 11.48 11.62
C TRP A 49 0.98 11.20 13.01
N ARG A 50 0.81 12.25 13.81
CA ARG A 50 0.10 12.20 15.09
C ARG A 50 -0.95 13.29 15.10
N ASP A 51 -2.21 12.90 15.24
CA ASP A 51 -3.33 13.82 15.24
C ASP A 51 -3.78 14.16 16.66
N PRO A 52 -4.11 15.46 16.96
CA PRO A 52 -4.65 15.86 18.25
C PRO A 52 -5.95 15.14 18.64
N ASN A 53 -6.71 14.63 17.67
CA ASN A 53 -7.92 13.84 17.89
C ASN A 53 -7.66 12.40 18.35
N GLY A 54 -6.41 12.05 18.69
CA GLY A 54 -6.10 10.78 19.35
C GLY A 54 -5.85 9.62 18.40
N PHE A 55 -5.26 9.85 17.25
CA PHE A 55 -4.81 8.77 16.35
C PHE A 55 -3.44 9.06 15.73
N SER A 56 -2.80 8.03 15.22
CA SER A 56 -1.54 8.15 14.51
C SER A 56 -1.42 7.08 13.43
N PHE A 57 -0.57 7.33 12.43
CA PHE A 57 -0.24 6.41 11.35
C PHE A 57 1.11 6.79 10.72
N GLN A 58 1.61 5.93 9.82
CA GLN A 58 2.78 6.20 9.00
C GLN A 58 2.37 6.32 7.53
N TYR A 59 3.11 7.13 6.77
CA TYR A 59 2.90 7.31 5.34
C TYR A 59 4.24 7.51 4.62
N PRO A 60 4.35 7.13 3.32
CA PRO A 60 5.56 7.32 2.55
C PRO A 60 5.90 8.80 2.35
N GLU A 61 7.20 9.13 2.38
CA GLU A 61 7.69 10.44 1.97
C GLU A 61 7.30 10.76 0.52
N GLY A 62 7.29 12.05 0.16
CA GLY A 62 6.99 12.53 -1.19
C GLY A 62 5.51 12.78 -1.47
N LEU A 63 4.62 12.49 -0.54
CA LEU A 63 3.19 12.82 -0.66
C LEU A 63 2.93 14.27 -0.25
N THR A 64 2.01 14.91 -0.96
CA THR A 64 1.40 16.17 -0.51
C THR A 64 0.25 15.84 0.44
N VAL A 65 0.27 16.45 1.63
CA VAL A 65 -0.75 16.25 2.65
C VAL A 65 -1.60 17.51 2.76
N ASN A 66 -2.92 17.34 2.67
CA ASN A 66 -3.90 18.39 2.96
C ASN A 66 -4.78 17.95 4.14
N LYS A 67 -4.73 18.68 5.22
CA LYS A 67 -5.50 18.42 6.45
C LYS A 67 -6.81 19.19 6.44
N HIS A 68 -7.39 19.60 5.44
CA HIS A 68 -8.71 20.22 5.35
C HIS A 68 -9.21 20.87 6.66
N ASP A 69 -8.40 21.80 7.22
CA ASP A 69 -8.69 22.48 8.50
C ASP A 69 -10.00 23.30 8.45
N GLU A 70 -10.51 23.55 7.24
CA GLU A 70 -11.81 24.17 7.00
C GLU A 70 -12.99 23.22 7.28
N ASP A 71 -12.77 21.91 7.31
CA ASP A 71 -13.80 20.91 7.60
C ASP A 71 -13.97 20.76 9.12
N GLN A 72 -14.94 21.47 9.66
CA GLN A 72 -15.28 21.44 11.10
C GLN A 72 -16.41 20.45 11.43
N GLN A 73 -16.87 19.67 10.45
CA GLN A 73 -17.96 18.71 10.63
C GLN A 73 -17.46 17.29 10.91
N ASN A 74 -16.22 17.02 10.55
CA ASN A 74 -15.62 15.70 10.69
C ASN A 74 -14.47 15.72 11.71
N TYR A 75 -14.26 14.62 12.40
CA TYR A 75 -13.15 14.45 13.36
C TYR A 75 -11.80 14.33 12.66
N ALA A 76 -11.79 13.82 11.43
CA ALA A 76 -10.64 13.74 10.56
C ALA A 76 -11.05 13.92 9.10
N HIS A 77 -10.28 14.71 8.37
CA HIS A 77 -10.32 14.84 6.92
C HIS A 77 -8.91 15.15 6.44
N ILE A 78 -8.14 14.09 6.13
CA ILE A 78 -6.73 14.23 5.73
C ILE A 78 -6.57 13.55 4.37
N GLU A 79 -6.17 14.33 3.37
CA GLU A 79 -5.98 13.85 2.00
C GLU A 79 -4.48 13.78 1.64
N PHE A 80 -4.09 12.68 1.04
CA PHE A 80 -2.76 12.44 0.48
C PHE A 80 -2.84 12.40 -1.04
N THR A 81 -2.05 13.22 -1.70
CA THR A 81 -1.94 13.28 -3.16
C THR A 81 -0.48 13.18 -3.60
N HIS A 82 -0.24 12.86 -4.86
CA HIS A 82 1.08 12.86 -5.45
C HIS A 82 1.04 13.49 -6.85
N ARG A 83 2.04 14.31 -7.19
CA ARG A 83 2.05 15.06 -8.45
C ARG A 83 2.04 14.15 -9.68
N ASP A 84 2.80 13.06 -9.65
CA ASP A 84 3.05 12.20 -10.80
C ASP A 84 2.19 10.92 -10.80
N HIS A 85 1.44 10.65 -9.71
CA HIS A 85 0.58 9.48 -9.56
C HIS A 85 -0.88 9.92 -9.33
N PRO A 86 -1.75 9.86 -10.37
CA PRO A 86 -3.15 10.24 -10.23
C PRO A 86 -3.90 9.28 -9.30
N GLY A 87 -4.75 9.85 -8.45
CA GLY A 87 -5.46 9.18 -7.35
C GLY A 87 -5.19 9.89 -6.04
N ASN A 88 -5.64 9.30 -4.95
CA ASN A 88 -5.41 9.82 -3.59
C ASN A 88 -5.67 8.75 -2.54
N VAL A 89 -5.28 9.05 -1.30
CA VAL A 89 -5.78 8.39 -0.10
C VAL A 89 -6.36 9.45 0.83
N ILE A 90 -7.54 9.18 1.39
CA ILE A 90 -8.19 10.07 2.34
C ILE A 90 -8.47 9.31 3.64
N ILE A 91 -8.16 9.94 4.77
CA ILE A 91 -8.54 9.47 6.09
C ILE A 91 -9.76 10.26 6.54
N TRP A 92 -10.80 9.55 6.95
CA TRP A 92 -12.01 10.13 7.50
C TRP A 92 -12.28 9.64 8.92
N GLY A 93 -12.75 10.57 9.76
CA GLY A 93 -13.45 10.30 11.01
C GLY A 93 -14.78 11.04 10.99
N LYS A 94 -15.90 10.34 10.89
CA LYS A 94 -17.24 10.92 10.69
C LYS A 94 -18.24 10.36 11.69
N ASP A 95 -19.19 11.17 12.11
CA ASP A 95 -20.35 10.67 12.86
C ASP A 95 -21.09 9.58 12.08
N THR A 96 -21.54 8.56 12.78
CA THR A 96 -22.38 7.51 12.22
C THR A 96 -23.46 7.07 13.21
N THR A 97 -24.62 6.69 12.67
CA THR A 97 -25.68 6.01 13.41
C THR A 97 -25.60 4.50 13.32
N ALA A 98 -24.63 3.95 12.59
CA ALA A 98 -24.40 2.52 12.48
C ALA A 98 -23.88 1.98 13.81
N ALA A 99 -24.50 0.90 14.28
CA ALA A 99 -24.12 0.29 15.56
C ALA A 99 -22.76 -0.45 15.49
N ASP A 100 -22.37 -0.89 14.28
CA ASP A 100 -21.13 -1.62 14.02
C ASP A 100 -20.72 -1.52 12.54
N THR A 101 -19.57 -2.09 12.20
CA THR A 101 -19.02 -2.08 10.83
C THR A 101 -19.91 -2.82 9.83
N THR A 102 -20.68 -3.82 10.26
CA THR A 102 -21.61 -4.55 9.39
C THR A 102 -22.82 -3.69 9.05
N ALA A 103 -23.36 -2.98 10.03
CA ALA A 103 -24.44 -2.03 9.85
C ALA A 103 -23.99 -0.86 8.97
N TRP A 104 -22.79 -0.33 9.21
CA TRP A 104 -22.20 0.74 8.39
C TRP A 104 -22.13 0.34 6.92
N VAL A 105 -21.52 -0.78 6.59
CA VAL A 105 -21.40 -1.24 5.20
C VAL A 105 -22.78 -1.47 4.55
N LYS A 106 -23.76 -1.96 5.30
CA LYS A 106 -25.12 -2.19 4.82
C LYS A 106 -25.88 -0.90 4.50
N THR A 107 -25.67 0.14 5.30
CA THR A 107 -26.40 1.40 5.18
C THR A 107 -25.77 2.38 4.18
N GLU A 108 -24.49 2.20 3.89
CA GLU A 108 -23.75 3.04 2.95
C GLU A 108 -24.09 2.68 1.50
N LYS A 109 -24.88 3.53 0.84
CA LYS A 109 -25.40 3.28 -0.50
C LYS A 109 -24.33 3.06 -1.56
N ARG A 110 -23.16 3.73 -1.42
CA ARG A 110 -22.03 3.58 -2.35
C ARG A 110 -21.42 2.18 -2.33
N PHE A 111 -21.72 1.36 -1.32
CA PHE A 111 -21.21 0.00 -1.19
C PHE A 111 -22.17 -1.08 -1.73
N SER A 112 -23.32 -0.70 -2.29
CA SER A 112 -24.35 -1.66 -2.73
C SER A 112 -23.88 -2.70 -3.74
N SER A 113 -22.86 -2.38 -4.56
CA SER A 113 -22.25 -3.28 -5.55
C SER A 113 -20.80 -3.65 -5.21
N ALA A 114 -20.31 -3.27 -4.03
CA ALA A 114 -18.93 -3.49 -3.63
C ALA A 114 -18.72 -4.91 -3.06
N SER A 115 -17.50 -5.43 -3.21
CA SER A 115 -17.07 -6.62 -2.48
C SER A 115 -16.62 -6.22 -1.09
N THR A 116 -17.08 -6.94 -0.06
CA THR A 116 -16.76 -6.65 1.34
C THR A 116 -16.12 -7.86 2.02
N LEU A 117 -15.11 -7.61 2.83
CA LEU A 117 -14.35 -8.62 3.57
C LEU A 117 -14.24 -8.19 5.03
N ASP A 118 -14.29 -9.15 5.94
CA ASP A 118 -13.95 -8.91 7.33
C ASP A 118 -12.44 -8.70 7.47
N THR A 119 -12.06 -7.74 8.31
CA THR A 119 -10.66 -7.42 8.60
C THR A 119 -10.53 -6.87 10.02
N THR A 120 -9.31 -6.53 10.41
CA THR A 120 -9.03 -5.73 11.59
C THR A 120 -8.51 -4.36 11.13
N PHE A 121 -8.96 -3.27 11.75
CA PHE A 121 -8.45 -1.94 11.54
C PHE A 121 -8.23 -1.26 12.89
N ALA A 122 -7.04 -0.71 13.12
CA ALA A 122 -6.64 -0.11 14.40
C ALA A 122 -6.89 -1.01 15.64
N ASN A 123 -6.74 -2.32 15.50
CA ASN A 123 -7.05 -3.36 16.50
C ASN A 123 -8.55 -3.57 16.81
N PHE A 124 -9.45 -2.98 16.03
CA PHE A 124 -10.90 -3.18 16.14
C PHE A 124 -11.41 -4.06 15.00
N PRO A 125 -12.57 -4.74 15.18
CA PRO A 125 -13.26 -5.36 14.06
C PRO A 125 -13.53 -4.35 12.95
N GLY A 126 -13.09 -4.65 11.74
CA GLY A 126 -13.18 -3.74 10.60
C GLY A 126 -13.78 -4.41 9.37
N LYS A 127 -14.05 -3.61 8.36
CA LYS A 127 -14.43 -4.05 7.02
C LYS A 127 -13.49 -3.47 5.99
N LYS A 128 -13.12 -4.31 5.02
CA LYS A 128 -12.44 -3.91 3.78
C LYS A 128 -13.46 -3.95 2.65
N VAL A 129 -13.63 -2.82 1.97
CA VAL A 129 -14.58 -2.64 0.88
C VAL A 129 -13.82 -2.37 -0.40
N LEU A 130 -14.16 -3.08 -1.48
CA LEU A 130 -13.56 -2.94 -2.80
C LEU A 130 -14.64 -2.51 -3.78
N ILE A 131 -14.49 -1.32 -4.36
CA ILE A 131 -15.35 -0.76 -5.40
C ILE A 131 -14.61 -0.91 -6.73
N ALA A 132 -15.32 -1.39 -7.76
CA ALA A 132 -14.72 -1.64 -9.07
C ALA A 132 -14.63 -0.38 -9.94
N ASP A 133 -15.64 0.50 -9.88
CA ASP A 133 -15.73 1.68 -10.73
C ASP A 133 -16.38 2.86 -9.96
N PRO A 134 -15.66 3.97 -9.72
CA PRO A 134 -14.20 4.06 -9.86
C PRO A 134 -13.49 3.07 -8.92
N LYS A 135 -12.31 2.57 -9.31
CA LYS A 135 -11.57 1.59 -8.51
C LYS A 135 -11.14 2.19 -7.18
N GLN A 136 -11.68 1.68 -6.08
CA GLN A 136 -11.40 2.15 -4.74
C GLN A 136 -11.20 0.99 -3.77
N ILE A 137 -10.38 1.24 -2.77
CA ILE A 137 -10.19 0.39 -1.59
C ILE A 137 -10.50 1.22 -0.35
N ILE A 138 -11.32 0.68 0.53
CA ILE A 138 -11.71 1.35 1.78
C ILE A 138 -11.53 0.34 2.91
N VAL A 139 -10.85 0.74 3.95
CA VAL A 139 -10.75 -0.03 5.19
C VAL A 139 -11.26 0.86 6.32
N GLY A 140 -12.11 0.32 7.19
CA GLY A 140 -12.62 1.12 8.29
C GLY A 140 -13.24 0.31 9.41
N THR A 141 -13.47 1.01 10.53
CA THR A 141 -14.16 0.51 11.71
C THR A 141 -15.18 1.52 12.22
N VAL A 142 -16.08 1.07 13.06
CA VAL A 142 -17.01 1.92 13.83
C VAL A 142 -16.65 1.79 15.30
N ASP A 143 -16.35 2.90 15.93
CA ASP A 143 -16.04 2.99 17.34
C ASP A 143 -16.69 4.24 17.94
N ASP A 144 -17.40 4.09 19.06
CA ASP A 144 -18.08 5.17 19.81
C ASP A 144 -18.89 6.14 18.94
N GLY A 145 -19.66 5.62 17.99
CA GLY A 145 -20.51 6.43 17.12
C GLY A 145 -19.76 7.18 16.01
N ILE A 146 -18.50 6.89 15.82
CA ILE A 146 -17.67 7.44 14.76
C ILE A 146 -17.26 6.31 13.81
N VAL A 147 -17.41 6.54 12.51
CA VAL A 147 -16.81 5.68 11.49
C VAL A 147 -15.45 6.25 11.09
N TRP A 148 -14.42 5.46 11.27
CA TRP A 148 -13.05 5.76 10.87
C TRP A 148 -12.70 4.97 9.62
N THR A 149 -12.25 5.65 8.56
CA THR A 149 -11.88 4.99 7.31
C THR A 149 -10.57 5.52 6.75
N VAL A 150 -9.86 4.63 6.05
CA VAL A 150 -8.81 4.96 5.10
C VAL A 150 -9.36 4.56 3.73
N GLU A 151 -9.52 5.54 2.83
CA GLU A 151 -10.15 5.40 1.52
C GLU A 151 -9.13 5.72 0.43
N GLY A 152 -8.83 4.78 -0.47
CA GLY A 152 -7.91 4.96 -1.58
C GLY A 152 -8.63 5.00 -2.92
N LEU A 153 -8.45 6.06 -3.72
CA LEU A 153 -8.81 6.11 -5.14
C LEU A 153 -7.62 5.58 -5.96
N LEU A 154 -7.78 4.40 -6.53
CA LEU A 154 -6.71 3.63 -7.15
C LEU A 154 -6.57 3.89 -8.66
N THR A 155 -6.44 5.16 -9.09
CA THR A 155 -6.22 5.51 -10.50
C THR A 155 -4.87 4.99 -10.97
N ASP A 156 -3.79 5.26 -10.22
CA ASP A 156 -2.53 4.53 -10.31
C ASP A 156 -2.56 3.42 -9.24
N SER A 157 -3.01 2.24 -9.65
CA SER A 157 -3.37 1.19 -8.70
C SER A 157 -2.22 0.67 -7.87
N ASP A 158 -1.05 0.48 -8.46
CA ASP A 158 0.09 -0.13 -7.76
C ASP A 158 0.65 0.84 -6.71
N PHE A 159 0.81 2.11 -7.10
CA PHE A 159 1.26 3.16 -6.20
C PHE A 159 0.30 3.37 -5.03
N TRP A 160 -0.99 3.64 -5.32
CA TRP A 160 -1.96 3.97 -4.29
C TRP A 160 -2.37 2.80 -3.41
N THR A 161 -2.29 1.55 -3.91
CA THR A 161 -2.47 0.38 -3.05
C THR A 161 -1.35 0.29 -2.01
N GLY A 162 -0.11 0.58 -2.38
CA GLY A 162 1.03 0.61 -1.45
C GLY A 162 0.85 1.70 -0.37
N VAL A 163 0.52 2.92 -0.77
CA VAL A 163 0.26 4.05 0.16
C VAL A 163 -0.89 3.72 1.11
N HIS A 164 -2.03 3.27 0.56
CA HIS A 164 -3.19 2.91 1.37
C HIS A 164 -2.86 1.82 2.40
N THR A 165 -2.15 0.76 1.98
CA THR A 165 -1.76 -0.34 2.87
C THR A 165 -0.85 0.17 3.99
N THR A 166 0.17 0.98 3.67
CA THR A 166 1.08 1.55 4.67
C THR A 166 0.32 2.35 5.73
N ILE A 167 -0.60 3.22 5.30
CA ILE A 167 -1.41 4.04 6.22
C ILE A 167 -2.35 3.15 7.04
N ALA A 168 -3.12 2.26 6.38
CA ALA A 168 -4.12 1.44 7.06
C ALA A 168 -3.51 0.46 8.06
N ASP A 169 -2.38 -0.18 7.74
CA ASP A 169 -1.73 -1.17 8.61
C ASP A 169 -1.02 -0.51 9.81
N SER A 170 -0.60 0.75 9.68
CA SER A 170 0.04 1.51 10.75
C SER A 170 -0.92 2.36 11.58
N PHE A 171 -2.18 2.47 11.16
CA PHE A 171 -3.18 3.29 11.86
C PHE A 171 -3.49 2.73 13.25
N LYS A 172 -3.46 3.61 14.25
CA LYS A 172 -3.77 3.26 15.63
C LYS A 172 -4.41 4.42 16.36
N PHE A 173 -5.34 4.12 17.26
CA PHE A 173 -5.84 5.09 18.22
C PHE A 173 -4.83 5.26 19.35
N ILE A 174 -4.68 6.50 19.82
CA ILE A 174 -3.78 6.87 20.91
C ILE A 174 -4.67 7.26 22.09
N PRO A 175 -4.51 6.67 23.27
CA PRO A 175 -5.25 7.12 24.46
C PRO A 175 -5.00 8.60 24.73
N VAL A 176 -6.07 9.35 24.96
CA VAL A 176 -5.98 10.77 25.35
C VAL A 176 -5.26 10.85 26.69
N GLY A 177 -4.14 11.56 26.75
CA GLY A 177 -3.32 11.70 27.98
C GLY A 177 -2.03 10.89 27.99
N SER A 178 -1.67 10.19 26.92
CA SER A 178 -0.37 9.49 26.80
C SER A 178 0.76 10.43 26.29
N ASP A 179 0.84 11.64 26.78
CA ASP A 179 1.91 12.60 26.41
C ASP A 179 3.22 12.31 27.14
N GLY A 180 3.57 11.03 27.32
CA GLY A 180 4.78 10.54 27.95
C GLY A 180 5.61 9.71 26.99
N GLU A 181 6.76 10.23 26.56
CA GLU A 181 7.92 9.51 26.04
C GLU A 181 7.80 8.91 24.61
N ASP A 182 7.66 9.76 23.56
CA ASP A 182 8.31 9.55 22.25
C ASP A 182 8.25 10.81 21.36
N SER A 183 8.53 11.98 21.92
CA SER A 183 8.66 13.22 21.15
C SER A 183 10.13 13.51 20.86
N ALA A 184 10.71 12.76 19.93
CA ALA A 184 11.98 13.15 19.32
C ALA A 184 12.06 12.59 17.89
N ALA A 185 11.40 13.26 16.93
CA ALA A 185 11.92 13.44 15.57
C ALA A 185 10.90 14.20 14.70
N GLY A 186 11.23 15.43 14.32
CA GLY A 186 10.85 15.96 13.02
C GLY A 186 9.75 16.98 12.91
N ALA A 187 9.63 17.96 13.80
CA ALA A 187 9.10 19.24 13.36
C ALA A 187 10.26 20.11 12.89
N GLN A 188 10.61 20.07 11.62
CA GLN A 188 11.43 21.11 11.00
C GLN A 188 10.53 22.32 10.77
N GLU A 189 10.56 23.23 11.73
CA GLU A 189 10.06 24.58 11.58
C GLU A 189 10.93 25.28 10.54
N VAL A 190 10.37 25.53 9.36
CA VAL A 190 11.01 26.38 8.35
C VAL A 190 10.88 27.82 8.85
N ILE A 191 11.89 28.28 9.58
CA ILE A 191 12.01 29.69 9.93
C ILE A 191 12.44 30.42 8.65
N SER A 192 11.50 31.12 8.03
CA SER A 192 11.80 32.12 7.03
C SER A 192 12.46 33.31 7.72
N ALA A 193 13.79 33.40 7.63
CA ALA A 193 14.50 34.60 7.98
C ALA A 193 14.48 35.55 6.77
N ASP A 194 13.59 36.52 6.81
CA ASP A 194 13.68 37.75 6.02
C ASP A 194 13.24 38.92 6.92
N GLU A 195 14.22 39.45 7.63
CA GLU A 195 14.18 40.82 8.12
C GLU A 195 15.50 41.47 7.72
N GLU A 196 15.50 42.14 6.56
CA GLU A 196 16.48 43.17 6.26
C GLU A 196 16.21 44.39 7.16
N GLU A 197 17.06 44.56 8.16
CA GLU A 197 17.11 45.80 8.93
C GLU A 197 17.94 46.82 8.15
N VAL A 198 17.24 47.79 7.56
CA VAL A 198 17.84 49.01 6.97
C VAL A 198 18.11 49.96 8.13
N LEU A 199 19.39 50.20 8.43
CA LEU A 199 19.80 51.28 9.30
C LEU A 199 20.25 52.48 8.43
N GLU A 200 19.63 53.59 8.68
CA GLU A 200 20.13 54.94 8.36
C GLU A 200 21.23 55.36 9.36
#